data_5e46d73224d9413597402236ed91bec7
#
_entry.id   5e46d73224d9413597402236ed91bec7
#
_cell.length_a   1.000
_cell.length_b   1.000
_cell.length_c   1.000
_cell.angle_alpha   90.00
_cell.angle_beta   90.00
_cell.angle_gamma   90.00
#
_symmetry.space_group_name_H-M   'P 1'
#
loop_
_entity.id
_entity.type
_entity.pdbx_description
1 polymer ?
#
loop_
_entity_poly.entity_id
_entity_poly.type
_entity_poly.pdbx_seq_one_letter_code
_entity_poly.pdbx_strand_id
1 'polypeptide(L)'
;MGLHTMADHSISEKIEYKYLSFINKVFLLVHIGFLLLFANLKINFMIYFNLGSILFYTLAFFMLQTSKMHLYVYLASIEILLHMSAATLCVGLGCNFQLCLFGVILFFFIIECILPDKKKSITPVLIMSSLYSVAIVALYVAGNRISPFYPLSLTETGTLAVIIVIFVLLLIITSMLFLLRYMIHEEEKLTRKAEYDALTGIPNRFYDGRNSKTFYRKWTKGLLSCHD
;
A
#
# COMPACT_ATOMS: atom_id res chain seq x y z
N MET A 1 -32.78 10.09 6.51
CA MET A 1 -31.74 9.79 5.49
C MET A 1 -30.32 10.26 5.87
N GLY A 2 -30.12 11.27 6.71
CA GLY A 2 -28.79 11.82 7.05
C GLY A 2 -27.97 11.06 8.09
N LEU A 3 -28.56 10.35 9.03
CA LEU A 3 -27.85 9.67 10.12
C LEU A 3 -27.12 8.38 9.68
N HIS A 4 -27.67 7.65 8.73
CA HIS A 4 -27.04 6.41 8.21
C HIS A 4 -25.80 6.72 7.37
N THR A 5 -25.79 7.81 6.61
CA THR A 5 -24.64 8.23 5.79
C THR A 5 -23.48 8.75 6.64
N MET A 6 -23.73 9.41 7.78
CA MET A 6 -22.68 9.88 8.68
C MET A 6 -22.00 8.72 9.45
N ALA A 7 -22.76 7.72 9.87
CA ALA A 7 -22.20 6.54 10.56
C ALA A 7 -21.31 5.69 9.62
N ASP A 8 -21.74 5.49 8.37
CA ASP A 8 -20.97 4.77 7.35
C ASP A 8 -19.65 5.50 7.00
N HIS A 9 -19.66 6.83 6.90
CA HIS A 9 -18.45 7.62 6.65
C HIS A 9 -17.44 7.50 7.80
N SER A 10 -17.89 7.55 9.04
CA SER A 10 -17.04 7.39 10.23
C SER A 10 -16.44 5.98 10.37
N ILE A 11 -17.13 4.94 9.90
CA ILE A 11 -16.61 3.56 9.89
C ILE A 11 -15.56 3.38 8.80
N SER A 12 -15.79 3.90 7.60
CA SER A 12 -14.83 3.88 6.50
C SER A 12 -13.51 4.55 6.89
N GLU A 13 -13.56 5.79 7.41
CA GLU A 13 -12.36 6.51 7.87
C GLU A 13 -11.56 5.77 8.94
N LYS A 14 -12.22 5.07 9.85
CA LYS A 14 -11.55 4.24 10.88
C LYS A 14 -10.81 3.04 10.27
N ILE A 15 -11.40 2.42 9.25
CA ILE A 15 -10.78 1.28 8.57
C ILE A 15 -9.53 1.75 7.81
N GLU A 16 -9.62 2.84 7.08
CA GLU A 16 -8.52 3.45 6.33
C GLU A 16 -7.36 3.86 7.23
N TYR A 17 -7.66 4.55 8.33
CA TYR A 17 -6.67 4.89 9.35
C TYR A 17 -5.93 3.64 9.84
N LYS A 18 -6.66 2.55 10.13
CA LYS A 18 -6.06 1.29 10.61
C LYS A 18 -5.09 0.70 9.57
N TYR A 19 -5.47 0.71 8.29
CA TYR A 19 -4.61 0.20 7.21
C TYR A 19 -3.38 1.08 7.01
N LEU A 20 -3.55 2.39 6.87
CA LEU A 20 -2.42 3.31 6.68
C LEU A 20 -1.49 3.34 7.89
N SER A 21 -2.04 3.25 9.12
CA SER A 21 -1.23 3.15 10.33
C SER A 21 -0.41 1.85 10.38
N PHE A 22 -0.98 0.73 9.93
CA PHE A 22 -0.23 -0.53 9.81
C PHE A 22 0.90 -0.42 8.78
N ILE A 23 0.61 0.13 7.61
CA ILE A 23 1.59 0.38 6.55
C ILE A 23 2.72 1.28 7.04
N ASN A 24 2.39 2.37 7.75
CA ASN A 24 3.37 3.29 8.32
C ASN A 24 4.31 2.59 9.33
N LYS A 25 3.78 1.67 10.15
CA LYS A 25 4.60 0.84 11.06
C LYS A 25 5.56 -0.07 10.29
N VAL A 26 5.09 -0.68 9.20
CA VAL A 26 5.94 -1.53 8.35
C VAL A 26 7.06 -0.69 7.72
N PHE A 27 6.75 0.49 7.17
CA PHE A 27 7.79 1.37 6.61
C PHE A 27 8.78 1.83 7.68
N LEU A 28 8.31 2.21 8.87
CA LEU A 28 9.19 2.56 9.98
C LEU A 28 10.15 1.40 10.33
N LEU A 29 9.64 0.17 10.41
CA LEU A 29 10.44 -1.02 10.69
C LEU A 29 11.46 -1.30 9.57
N VAL A 30 11.07 -1.16 8.32
CA VAL A 30 11.97 -1.31 7.15
C VAL A 30 13.11 -0.30 7.21
N HIS A 31 12.84 0.97 7.56
CA HIS A 31 13.88 2.00 7.66
C HIS A 31 14.82 1.77 8.86
N ILE A 32 14.31 1.21 9.96
CA ILE A 32 15.19 0.74 11.05
C ILE A 32 16.10 -0.39 10.55
N GLY A 33 15.57 -1.33 9.76
CA GLY A 33 16.37 -2.38 9.13
C GLY A 33 17.43 -1.82 8.18
N PHE A 34 17.09 -0.87 7.33
CA PHE A 34 18.03 -0.19 6.44
C PHE A 34 19.07 0.64 7.22
N LEU A 35 18.68 1.28 8.32
CA LEU A 35 19.63 1.98 9.18
C LEU A 35 20.73 1.04 9.69
N LEU A 36 20.34 -0.13 10.21
CA LEU A 36 21.29 -1.14 10.69
C LEU A 36 22.15 -1.69 9.55
N LEU A 37 21.55 -1.92 8.38
CA LEU A 37 22.25 -2.38 7.19
C LEU A 37 23.33 -1.38 6.74
N PHE A 38 22.96 -0.10 6.56
CA PHE A 38 23.89 0.92 6.11
C PHE A 38 24.93 1.30 7.18
N ALA A 39 24.60 1.16 8.47
CA ALA A 39 25.56 1.31 9.55
C ALA A 39 26.63 0.20 9.50
N ASN A 40 26.23 -1.06 9.26
CA ASN A 40 27.15 -2.18 9.10
C ASN A 40 28.07 -2.01 7.88
N LEU A 41 27.53 -1.49 6.77
CA LEU A 41 28.28 -1.20 5.54
C LEU A 41 29.05 0.13 5.59
N LYS A 42 28.96 0.89 6.68
CA LYS A 42 29.60 2.20 6.88
C LYS A 42 29.26 3.25 5.81
N ILE A 43 28.04 3.22 5.30
CA ILE A 43 27.53 4.17 4.29
C ILE A 43 26.91 5.37 4.99
N ASN A 44 27.75 6.30 5.45
CA ASN A 44 27.37 7.40 6.32
C ASN A 44 26.22 8.25 5.76
N PHE A 45 26.21 8.56 4.46
CA PHE A 45 25.13 9.33 3.85
C PHE A 45 23.77 8.65 4.04
N MET A 46 23.70 7.34 3.79
CA MET A 46 22.45 6.58 3.94
C MET A 46 22.05 6.38 5.41
N ILE A 47 23.00 6.39 6.35
CA ILE A 47 22.70 6.39 7.79
C ILE A 47 21.90 7.64 8.14
N TYR A 48 22.40 8.84 7.76
CA TYR A 48 21.71 10.10 8.03
C TYR A 48 20.36 10.19 7.29
N PHE A 49 20.30 9.71 6.05
CA PHE A 49 19.05 9.67 5.29
C PHE A 49 18.00 8.81 6.02
N ASN A 50 18.38 7.60 6.46
CA ASN A 50 17.47 6.72 7.22
C ASN A 50 17.01 7.31 8.54
N LEU A 51 17.86 8.04 9.27
CA LEU A 51 17.44 8.76 10.47
C LEU A 51 16.35 9.79 10.15
N GLY A 52 16.48 10.51 9.02
CA GLY A 52 15.45 11.42 8.52
C GLY A 52 14.14 10.68 8.18
N SER A 53 14.23 9.53 7.51
CA SER A 53 13.08 8.69 7.18
C SER A 53 12.38 8.14 8.43
N ILE A 54 13.13 7.67 9.42
CA ILE A 54 12.60 7.20 10.71
C ILE A 54 11.86 8.34 11.42
N LEU A 55 12.43 9.54 11.44
CA LEU A 55 11.76 10.72 11.99
C LEU A 55 10.47 11.03 11.23
N PHE A 56 10.51 11.02 9.89
CA PHE A 56 9.33 11.24 9.04
C PHE A 56 8.22 10.23 9.35
N TYR A 57 8.49 8.92 9.34
CA TYR A 57 7.48 7.89 9.62
C TYR A 57 6.99 7.92 11.07
N THR A 58 7.80 8.39 12.02
CA THR A 58 7.37 8.63 13.40
C THR A 58 6.39 9.79 13.48
N LEU A 59 6.68 10.92 12.82
CA LEU A 59 5.80 12.09 12.75
C LEU A 59 4.54 11.82 11.92
N ALA A 60 4.59 10.92 10.96
CA ALA A 60 3.47 10.53 10.13
C ALA A 60 2.30 9.91 10.92
N PHE A 61 2.55 9.33 12.11
CA PHE A 61 1.46 8.91 13.00
C PHE A 61 0.54 10.06 13.41
N PHE A 62 1.10 11.26 13.63
CA PHE A 62 0.29 12.44 13.92
C PHE A 62 -0.49 12.92 12.69
N MET A 63 0.11 12.82 11.49
CA MET A 63 -0.59 13.17 10.24
C MET A 63 -1.77 12.22 9.98
N LEU A 64 -1.62 10.93 10.26
CA LEU A 64 -2.67 9.93 10.08
C LEU A 64 -3.86 10.11 11.02
N GLN A 65 -3.66 10.74 12.18
CA GLN A 65 -4.73 11.08 13.12
C GLN A 65 -5.58 12.28 12.65
N THR A 66 -5.10 13.01 11.66
CA THR A 66 -5.83 14.11 11.02
C THR A 66 -6.49 13.64 9.73
N SER A 67 -7.44 14.40 9.18
CA SER A 67 -8.08 14.10 7.89
C SER A 67 -7.15 14.23 6.66
N LYS A 68 -5.82 14.22 6.86
CA LYS A 68 -4.81 14.45 5.81
C LYS A 68 -4.17 13.14 5.31
N MET A 69 -4.93 12.05 5.25
CA MET A 69 -4.42 10.73 4.84
C MET A 69 -3.84 10.73 3.43
N HIS A 70 -4.48 11.42 2.47
CA HIS A 70 -3.94 11.56 1.11
C HIS A 70 -2.58 12.25 1.10
N LEU A 71 -2.42 13.34 1.88
CA LEU A 71 -1.13 14.04 1.97
C LEU A 71 -0.03 13.11 2.49
N TYR A 72 -0.33 12.28 3.49
CA TYR A 72 0.61 11.26 3.98
C TYR A 72 1.04 10.31 2.85
N VAL A 73 0.08 9.78 2.07
CA VAL A 73 0.38 8.83 0.98
C VAL A 73 1.32 9.45 -0.06
N TYR A 74 1.09 10.69 -0.45
CA TYR A 74 1.97 11.40 -1.40
C TYR A 74 3.36 11.64 -0.81
N LEU A 75 3.45 12.14 0.43
CA LEU A 75 4.73 12.40 1.07
C LEU A 75 5.54 11.12 1.30
N ALA A 76 4.89 10.03 1.73
CA ALA A 76 5.54 8.73 1.87
C ALA A 76 6.03 8.19 0.51
N SER A 77 5.24 8.39 -0.55
CA SER A 77 5.65 8.01 -1.90
C SER A 77 6.88 8.79 -2.37
N ILE A 78 6.91 10.09 -2.16
CA ILE A 78 8.07 10.93 -2.52
C ILE A 78 9.30 10.55 -1.68
N GLU A 79 9.12 10.29 -0.39
CA GLU A 79 10.20 9.83 0.49
C GLU A 79 10.83 8.54 -0.04
N ILE A 80 10.02 7.52 -0.36
CA ILE A 80 10.52 6.25 -0.88
C ILE A 80 11.23 6.44 -2.23
N LEU A 81 10.71 7.29 -3.10
CA LEU A 81 11.35 7.62 -4.38
C LEU A 81 12.75 8.19 -4.16
N LEU A 82 12.87 9.17 -3.28
CA LEU A 82 14.16 9.82 -2.96
C LEU A 82 15.11 8.84 -2.27
N HIS A 83 14.61 8.04 -1.32
CA HIS A 83 15.40 7.07 -0.58
C HIS A 83 16.01 6.01 -1.50
N MET A 84 15.19 5.37 -2.33
CA MET A 84 15.64 4.31 -3.24
C MET A 84 16.56 4.85 -4.33
N SER A 85 16.32 6.08 -4.79
CA SER A 85 17.20 6.77 -5.73
C SER A 85 18.57 7.06 -5.09
N ALA A 86 18.58 7.60 -3.87
CA ALA A 86 19.79 7.87 -3.13
C ALA A 86 20.58 6.59 -2.84
N ALA A 87 19.92 5.52 -2.39
CA ALA A 87 20.55 4.23 -2.15
C ALA A 87 21.18 3.68 -3.44
N THR A 88 20.46 3.73 -4.57
CA THR A 88 21.00 3.27 -5.87
C THR A 88 22.24 4.04 -6.29
N LEU A 89 22.26 5.37 -6.13
CA LEU A 89 23.43 6.19 -6.46
C LEU A 89 24.60 5.94 -5.48
N CYS A 90 24.28 5.69 -4.21
CA CYS A 90 25.31 5.42 -3.21
C CYS A 90 26.06 4.11 -3.44
N VAL A 91 25.32 3.01 -3.68
CA VAL A 91 25.91 1.65 -3.72
C VAL A 91 25.95 1.02 -5.11
N GLY A 92 25.33 1.67 -6.10
CA GLY A 92 25.30 1.24 -7.49
C GLY A 92 24.11 0.35 -7.87
N LEU A 93 23.88 0.24 -9.18
CA LEU A 93 22.80 -0.56 -9.78
C LEU A 93 22.85 -2.05 -9.40
N GLY A 94 24.07 -2.58 -9.19
CA GLY A 94 24.27 -4.00 -8.86
C GLY A 94 23.59 -4.44 -7.57
N CYS A 95 23.28 -3.53 -6.64
CA CYS A 95 22.56 -3.82 -5.39
C CYS A 95 21.03 -3.87 -5.55
N ASN A 96 20.48 -3.50 -6.71
CA ASN A 96 19.06 -3.63 -7.09
C ASN A 96 18.07 -2.72 -6.32
N PHE A 97 18.49 -1.70 -5.58
CA PHE A 97 17.57 -0.79 -4.85
C PHE A 97 16.55 -0.13 -5.77
N GLN A 98 16.89 0.18 -7.02
CA GLN A 98 15.97 0.75 -8.01
C GLN A 98 14.76 -0.16 -8.30
N LEU A 99 14.87 -1.47 -8.08
CA LEU A 99 13.75 -2.40 -8.28
C LEU A 99 12.62 -2.20 -7.26
N CYS A 100 12.91 -1.65 -6.08
CA CYS A 100 11.89 -1.32 -5.09
C CYS A 100 10.84 -0.35 -5.66
N LEU A 101 11.23 0.54 -6.58
CA LEU A 101 10.32 1.50 -7.20
C LEU A 101 9.19 0.84 -7.98
N PHE A 102 9.42 -0.34 -8.60
CA PHE A 102 8.35 -1.10 -9.26
C PHE A 102 7.30 -1.60 -8.25
N GLY A 103 7.75 -2.10 -7.11
CA GLY A 103 6.84 -2.55 -6.04
C GLY A 103 5.99 -1.40 -5.48
N VAL A 104 6.57 -0.21 -5.39
CA VAL A 104 5.88 0.97 -4.86
C VAL A 104 4.84 1.52 -5.84
N ILE A 105 5.06 1.44 -7.16
CA ILE A 105 4.03 1.79 -8.16
C ILE A 105 2.75 0.98 -7.92
N LEU A 106 2.89 -0.34 -7.78
CA LEU A 106 1.76 -1.22 -7.52
C LEU A 106 1.08 -0.93 -6.19
N PHE A 107 1.90 -0.69 -5.15
CA PHE A 107 1.41 -0.36 -3.81
C PHE A 107 0.64 0.96 -3.79
N PHE A 108 1.14 2.00 -4.47
CA PHE A 108 0.45 3.29 -4.60
C PHE A 108 -0.90 3.14 -5.31
N PHE A 109 -0.95 2.36 -6.39
CA PHE A 109 -2.20 2.05 -7.08
C PHE A 109 -3.25 1.43 -6.15
N ILE A 110 -2.83 0.46 -5.33
CA ILE A 110 -3.74 -0.21 -4.39
C ILE A 110 -4.26 0.76 -3.33
N ILE A 111 -3.40 1.61 -2.77
CA ILE A 111 -3.81 2.60 -1.76
C ILE A 111 -4.83 3.56 -2.34
N GLU A 112 -4.62 4.07 -3.54
CA GLU A 112 -5.57 4.97 -4.21
C GLU A 112 -6.92 4.28 -4.51
N CYS A 113 -6.93 2.96 -4.75
CA CYS A 113 -8.18 2.20 -4.89
C CYS A 113 -8.97 2.10 -3.58
N ILE A 114 -8.29 2.10 -2.43
CA ILE A 114 -8.88 1.90 -1.11
C ILE A 114 -9.34 3.21 -0.49
N LEU A 115 -8.57 4.29 -0.69
CA LEU A 115 -8.91 5.59 -0.12
C LEU A 115 -10.26 6.08 -0.67
N PRO A 116 -11.17 6.54 0.21
CA PRO A 116 -12.46 7.06 -0.22
C PRO A 116 -12.25 8.45 -0.80
N ASP A 117 -12.33 8.56 -2.08
CA ASP A 117 -12.52 9.84 -2.72
C ASP A 117 -13.90 9.87 -3.39
N LYS A 118 -14.66 10.95 -3.17
CA LYS A 118 -15.95 11.18 -3.81
C LYS A 118 -15.83 11.29 -5.33
N LYS A 119 -14.64 11.64 -5.82
CA LYS A 119 -14.27 11.67 -7.24
C LYS A 119 -13.01 10.82 -7.45
N LYS A 120 -13.19 9.50 -7.53
CA LYS A 120 -12.07 8.61 -7.90
C LYS A 120 -11.50 9.08 -9.24
N SER A 121 -10.30 9.63 -9.20
CA SER A 121 -9.55 10.05 -10.38
C SER A 121 -8.34 9.15 -10.56
N ILE A 122 -8.12 8.68 -11.77
CA ILE A 122 -6.91 7.91 -12.12
C ILE A 122 -5.67 8.83 -12.26
N THR A 123 -5.88 10.13 -12.31
CA THR A 123 -4.82 11.12 -12.57
C THR A 123 -3.65 11.03 -11.56
N PRO A 124 -3.87 10.96 -10.23
CA PRO A 124 -2.78 10.83 -9.27
C PRO A 124 -1.93 9.59 -9.52
N VAL A 125 -2.58 8.46 -9.80
CA VAL A 125 -1.90 7.19 -10.10
C VAL A 125 -1.03 7.31 -11.34
N LEU A 126 -1.54 7.92 -12.41
CA LEU A 126 -0.78 8.16 -13.65
C LEU A 126 0.42 9.08 -13.42
N ILE A 127 0.25 10.18 -12.67
CA ILE A 127 1.34 11.12 -12.37
C ILE A 127 2.43 10.42 -11.57
N MET A 128 2.08 9.74 -10.48
CA MET A 128 3.07 9.08 -9.62
C MET A 128 3.76 7.92 -10.36
N SER A 129 3.01 7.09 -11.08
CA SER A 129 3.61 5.99 -11.87
C SER A 129 4.55 6.52 -12.96
N SER A 130 4.20 7.63 -13.61
CA SER A 130 5.08 8.27 -14.60
C SER A 130 6.35 8.81 -13.95
N LEU A 131 6.23 9.46 -12.78
CA LEU A 131 7.37 9.97 -12.02
C LEU A 131 8.33 8.85 -11.63
N TYR A 132 7.82 7.74 -11.11
CA TYR A 132 8.63 6.56 -10.76
C TYR A 132 9.29 5.94 -11.99
N SER A 133 8.55 5.83 -13.11
CA SER A 133 9.10 5.27 -14.35
C SER A 133 10.25 6.13 -14.91
N VAL A 134 10.09 7.44 -14.89
CA VAL A 134 11.14 8.38 -15.29
C VAL A 134 12.36 8.24 -14.36
N ALA A 135 12.15 8.15 -13.05
CA ALA A 135 13.22 7.98 -12.08
C ALA A 135 13.99 6.67 -12.30
N ILE A 136 13.30 5.56 -12.55
CA ILE A 136 13.94 4.26 -12.86
C ILE A 136 14.84 4.39 -14.09
N VAL A 137 14.32 4.97 -15.19
CA VAL A 137 15.11 5.18 -16.41
C VAL A 137 16.31 6.07 -16.15
N ALA A 138 16.11 7.19 -15.42
CA ALA A 138 17.19 8.11 -15.07
C ALA A 138 18.28 7.43 -14.22
N LEU A 139 17.88 6.59 -13.26
CA LEU A 139 18.81 5.81 -12.43
C LEU A 139 19.64 4.82 -13.24
N TYR A 140 19.01 4.11 -14.21
CA TYR A 140 19.75 3.23 -15.11
C TYR A 140 20.73 4.00 -16.00
N VAL A 141 20.33 5.16 -16.52
CA VAL A 141 21.22 6.01 -17.32
C VAL A 141 22.37 6.56 -16.47
N ALA A 142 22.07 7.07 -15.29
CA ALA A 142 23.09 7.62 -14.37
C ALA A 142 24.04 6.52 -13.86
N GLY A 143 23.51 5.41 -13.39
CA GLY A 143 24.27 4.32 -12.79
C GLY A 143 25.20 3.60 -13.78
N ASN A 144 24.91 3.67 -15.10
CA ASN A 144 25.82 3.19 -16.15
C ASN A 144 26.92 4.19 -16.50
N ARG A 145 26.82 5.46 -16.06
CA ARG A 145 27.77 6.54 -16.38
C ARG A 145 28.58 7.01 -15.18
N ILE A 146 28.04 6.84 -13.98
CA ILE A 146 28.60 7.36 -12.74
C ILE A 146 28.95 6.18 -11.84
N SER A 147 30.19 6.14 -11.35
CA SER A 147 30.58 5.15 -10.34
C SER A 147 29.82 5.41 -9.03
N PRO A 148 29.43 4.36 -8.29
CA PRO A 148 28.77 4.52 -7.01
C PRO A 148 29.66 5.29 -6.02
N PHE A 149 29.02 6.11 -5.16
CA PHE A 149 29.75 6.90 -4.17
C PHE A 149 30.42 6.05 -3.10
N TYR A 150 29.86 4.86 -2.83
CA TYR A 150 30.38 3.87 -1.88
C TYR A 150 30.51 2.53 -2.60
N PRO A 151 31.61 2.29 -3.33
CA PRO A 151 31.82 1.03 -4.03
C PRO A 151 31.93 -0.12 -3.03
N LEU A 152 31.05 -1.11 -3.18
CA LEU A 152 31.03 -2.31 -2.37
C LEU A 152 31.84 -3.43 -3.04
N SER A 153 32.31 -4.42 -2.26
CA SER A 153 32.88 -5.65 -2.77
C SER A 153 31.84 -6.45 -3.57
N LEU A 154 32.27 -7.33 -4.44
CA LEU A 154 31.40 -8.19 -5.24
C LEU A 154 30.47 -9.03 -4.35
N THR A 155 30.98 -9.53 -3.22
CA THR A 155 30.23 -10.33 -2.26
C THR A 155 29.13 -9.50 -1.58
N GLU A 156 29.45 -8.28 -1.12
CA GLU A 156 28.46 -7.38 -0.50
C GLU A 156 27.39 -6.97 -1.50
N THR A 157 27.78 -6.61 -2.72
CA THR A 157 26.85 -6.26 -3.80
C THR A 157 25.91 -7.42 -4.11
N GLY A 158 26.44 -8.64 -4.28
CA GLY A 158 25.63 -9.83 -4.56
C GLY A 158 24.67 -10.18 -3.40
N THR A 159 25.15 -10.08 -2.16
CA THR A 159 24.30 -10.32 -0.97
C THR A 159 23.16 -9.32 -0.89
N LEU A 160 23.46 -8.03 -1.07
CA LEU A 160 22.43 -6.99 -1.09
C LEU A 160 21.45 -7.19 -2.23
N ALA A 161 21.92 -7.50 -3.44
CA ALA A 161 21.06 -7.75 -4.58
C ALA A 161 20.04 -8.86 -4.30
N VAL A 162 20.45 -9.97 -3.70
CA VAL A 162 19.56 -11.08 -3.32
C VAL A 162 18.56 -10.63 -2.26
N ILE A 163 18.98 -9.94 -1.21
CA ILE A 163 18.11 -9.42 -0.15
C ILE A 163 17.06 -8.49 -0.75
N ILE A 164 17.45 -7.53 -1.59
CA ILE A 164 16.55 -6.57 -2.20
C ILE A 164 15.57 -7.25 -3.16
N VAL A 165 16.02 -8.20 -3.97
CA VAL A 165 15.13 -8.96 -4.88
C VAL A 165 14.08 -9.73 -4.08
N ILE A 166 14.47 -10.43 -3.02
CA ILE A 166 13.51 -11.13 -2.14
C ILE A 166 12.52 -10.13 -1.54
N PHE A 167 13.01 -8.99 -1.04
CA PHE A 167 12.15 -7.94 -0.49
C PHE A 167 11.14 -7.42 -1.53
N VAL A 168 11.57 -7.13 -2.75
CA VAL A 168 10.70 -6.66 -3.84
C VAL A 168 9.67 -7.72 -4.22
N LEU A 169 10.06 -9.00 -4.31
CA LEU A 169 9.13 -10.09 -4.59
C LEU A 169 8.07 -10.22 -3.49
N LEU A 170 8.45 -10.14 -2.23
CA LEU A 170 7.52 -10.16 -1.11
C LEU A 170 6.57 -8.96 -1.14
N LEU A 171 7.07 -7.76 -1.48
CA LEU A 171 6.25 -6.57 -1.64
C LEU A 171 5.22 -6.73 -2.76
N ILE A 172 5.63 -7.24 -3.93
CA ILE A 172 4.74 -7.48 -5.07
C ILE A 172 3.69 -8.54 -4.73
N ILE A 173 4.10 -9.68 -4.17
CA ILE A 173 3.18 -10.77 -3.80
C ILE A 173 2.15 -10.27 -2.77
N THR A 174 2.60 -9.58 -1.72
CA THR A 174 1.71 -9.03 -0.69
C THR A 174 0.73 -8.03 -1.29
N SER A 175 1.20 -7.15 -2.18
CA SER A 175 0.37 -6.18 -2.90
C SER A 175 -0.68 -6.87 -3.78
N MET A 176 -0.29 -7.91 -4.53
CA MET A 176 -1.22 -8.68 -5.36
C MET A 176 -2.28 -9.42 -4.54
N LEU A 177 -1.89 -10.05 -3.42
CA LEU A 177 -2.83 -10.72 -2.52
C LEU A 177 -3.82 -9.72 -1.90
N PHE A 178 -3.35 -8.52 -1.58
CA PHE A 178 -4.21 -7.47 -1.06
C PHE A 178 -5.20 -6.97 -2.11
N LEU A 179 -4.74 -6.72 -3.34
CA LEU A 179 -5.59 -6.32 -4.47
C LEU A 179 -6.65 -7.38 -4.75
N LEU A 180 -6.27 -8.66 -4.78
CA LEU A 180 -7.21 -9.77 -5.01
C LEU A 180 -8.30 -9.81 -3.92
N ARG A 181 -7.92 -9.68 -2.65
CA ARG A 181 -8.89 -9.62 -1.54
C ARG A 181 -9.83 -8.42 -1.65
N TYR A 182 -9.29 -7.26 -2.02
CA TYR A 182 -10.08 -6.06 -2.24
C TYR A 182 -11.10 -6.26 -3.37
N MET A 183 -10.67 -6.82 -4.51
CA MET A 183 -11.56 -7.10 -5.65
C MET A 183 -12.68 -8.09 -5.30
N ILE A 184 -12.35 -9.19 -4.60
CA ILE A 184 -13.35 -10.17 -4.14
C ILE A 184 -14.37 -9.49 -3.22
N HIS A 185 -13.92 -8.66 -2.28
CA HIS A 185 -14.81 -7.96 -1.36
C HIS A 185 -15.74 -6.97 -2.07
N GLU A 186 -15.23 -6.21 -3.05
CA GLU A 186 -16.07 -5.27 -3.83
C GLU A 186 -17.05 -6.04 -4.73
N GLU A 187 -16.66 -7.16 -5.33
CA GLU A 187 -17.56 -8.03 -6.09
C GLU A 187 -18.71 -8.55 -5.22
N GLU A 188 -18.40 -9.08 -4.03
CA GLU A 188 -19.42 -9.54 -3.08
C GLU A 188 -20.38 -8.41 -2.68
N LYS A 189 -19.85 -7.21 -2.47
CA LYS A 189 -20.64 -6.03 -2.12
C LYS A 189 -21.57 -5.58 -3.26
N LEU A 190 -21.05 -5.59 -4.50
CA LEU A 190 -21.85 -5.29 -5.69
C LEU A 190 -22.93 -6.34 -5.93
N THR A 191 -22.60 -7.63 -5.78
CA THR A 191 -23.52 -8.74 -5.88
C THR A 191 -24.65 -8.60 -4.87
N ARG A 192 -24.35 -8.33 -3.58
CA ARG A 192 -25.37 -8.08 -2.56
C ARG A 192 -26.28 -6.90 -2.91
N LYS A 193 -25.72 -5.80 -3.43
CA LYS A 193 -26.53 -4.63 -3.86
C LYS A 193 -27.43 -4.96 -5.05
N ALA A 194 -27.00 -5.84 -5.95
CA ALA A 194 -27.78 -6.29 -7.10
C ALA A 194 -28.88 -7.28 -6.71
N GLU A 195 -28.63 -8.14 -5.73
CA GLU A 195 -29.54 -9.21 -5.32
C GLU A 195 -30.62 -8.78 -4.32
N TYR A 196 -30.36 -7.74 -3.51
CA TYR A 196 -31.26 -7.31 -2.45
C TYR A 196 -31.70 -5.86 -2.64
N ASP A 197 -32.99 -5.61 -2.38
CA ASP A 197 -33.55 -4.25 -2.32
C ASP A 197 -33.00 -3.50 -1.13
N ALA A 198 -32.43 -2.31 -1.37
CA ALA A 198 -31.74 -1.52 -0.34
C ALA A 198 -32.68 -0.99 0.77
N LEU A 199 -33.98 -0.88 0.52
CA LEU A 199 -34.96 -0.34 1.48
C LEU A 199 -35.57 -1.44 2.33
N THR A 200 -35.93 -2.54 1.70
CA THR A 200 -36.70 -3.62 2.33
C THR A 200 -35.84 -4.80 2.77
N GLY A 201 -34.59 -4.91 2.24
CA GLY A 201 -33.72 -6.05 2.46
C GLY A 201 -34.23 -7.38 1.86
N ILE A 202 -35.28 -7.30 1.03
CA ILE A 202 -35.88 -8.46 0.37
C ILE A 202 -35.11 -8.78 -0.92
N PRO A 203 -34.92 -10.07 -1.28
CA PRO A 203 -34.33 -10.45 -2.56
C PRO A 203 -35.11 -9.82 -3.72
N ASN A 204 -34.39 -9.22 -4.66
CA ASN A 204 -34.96 -8.65 -5.86
C ASN A 204 -34.99 -9.69 -7.00
N ARG A 205 -35.52 -9.33 -8.18
CA ARG A 205 -35.65 -10.21 -9.36
C ARG A 205 -34.31 -10.75 -9.92
N PHE A 206 -33.18 -10.16 -9.52
CA PHE A 206 -31.83 -10.61 -9.91
C PHE A 206 -31.21 -11.59 -8.89
N TYR A 207 -31.94 -11.94 -7.82
CA TYR A 207 -31.50 -12.91 -6.83
C TYR A 207 -31.31 -14.27 -7.48
N ASP A 208 -30.05 -14.73 -7.57
CA ASP A 208 -29.74 -16.09 -8.02
C ASP A 208 -29.85 -17.04 -6.83
N GLY A 209 -30.90 -17.86 -6.83
CA GLY A 209 -31.23 -18.78 -5.74
C GLY A 209 -30.19 -19.89 -5.45
N ARG A 210 -29.02 -19.84 -6.08
CA ARG A 210 -27.90 -20.80 -5.81
C ARG A 210 -27.41 -20.74 -4.36
N ASN A 211 -27.58 -19.60 -3.68
CA ASN A 211 -27.32 -19.43 -2.24
C ASN A 211 -28.55 -19.59 -1.34
N SER A 212 -29.69 -20.00 -1.89
CA SER A 212 -30.96 -20.07 -1.18
C SER A 212 -30.96 -20.98 0.06
N LYS A 213 -30.17 -22.06 0.07
CA LYS A 213 -30.10 -22.98 1.22
C LYS A 213 -29.60 -22.30 2.51
N THR A 214 -28.72 -21.32 2.41
CA THR A 214 -28.22 -20.56 3.55
C THR A 214 -29.20 -19.50 4.02
N PHE A 215 -29.94 -18.89 3.09
CA PHE A 215 -30.95 -17.86 3.38
C PHE A 215 -32.20 -18.47 4.03
N TYR A 216 -32.74 -19.55 3.49
CA TYR A 216 -33.87 -20.25 4.09
C TYR A 216 -33.55 -20.76 5.50
N ARG A 217 -32.33 -21.25 5.75
CA ARG A 217 -31.90 -21.71 7.07
C ARG A 217 -31.76 -20.57 8.10
N LYS A 218 -31.48 -19.34 7.68
CA LYS A 218 -31.42 -18.17 8.55
C LYS A 218 -32.83 -17.59 8.80
N TRP A 219 -33.70 -17.63 7.79
CA TRP A 219 -35.09 -17.15 7.88
C TRP A 219 -35.95 -18.05 8.77
N THR A 220 -35.86 -19.36 8.59
CA THR A 220 -36.56 -20.32 9.44
C THR A 220 -36.09 -20.29 10.88
N LYS A 221 -34.80 -20.06 11.16
CA LYS A 221 -34.33 -19.87 12.53
C LYS A 221 -34.79 -18.56 13.16
N GLY A 222 -34.89 -17.47 12.38
CA GLY A 222 -35.43 -16.18 12.86
C GLY A 222 -36.93 -16.22 13.19
N LEU A 223 -37.74 -16.94 12.40
CA LEU A 223 -39.16 -17.10 12.64
C LEU A 223 -39.47 -18.00 13.84
N LEU A 224 -38.62 -18.99 14.14
CA LEU A 224 -38.80 -19.90 15.29
C LEU A 224 -38.37 -19.24 16.63
N SER A 225 -37.58 -18.14 16.60
CA SER A 225 -37.17 -17.40 17.81
C SER A 225 -38.12 -16.27 18.20
N CYS A 226 -39.19 -16.02 17.46
CA CYS A 226 -40.21 -15.01 17.77
C CYS A 226 -41.47 -15.63 18.43
N HIS A 227 -41.44 -16.90 18.82
CA HIS A 227 -42.61 -17.60 19.42
C HIS A 227 -42.32 -18.21 20.80
N ASP A 228 -41.27 -17.71 21.51
CA ASP A 228 -41.07 -18.02 22.95
C ASP A 228 -41.18 -16.76 23.79
#